data_994091d15cb54bbecb3228100a4f39bf
#
_entry.id   994091d15cb54bbecb3228100a4f39bf
#
_cell.length_a   1.000
_cell.length_b   1.000
_cell.length_c   1.000
_cell.angle_alpha   90.00
_cell.angle_beta   90.00
_cell.angle_gamma   90.00
#
_symmetry.space_group_name_H-M   'P 1'
#
loop_
_entity.id
_entity.type
_entity.pdbx_description
1 polymer ?
#
loop_
_entity_poly.entity_id
_entity_poly.type
_entity_poly.pdbx_seq_one_letter_code
_entity_poly.pdbx_strand_id
1 'polypeptide(L)'
;SDIERYPLRCADIMVATIDQHVPEVVTYEKHKYYALEDLPCVGMAHDPTFYRPREMTGSVAVDDVPTVMALDPAGGGADEFAWSVVKAWGGNYYLMDSGGKLGGVNEAFWKQLAETAKKYHVNEILVESNFGGLEVYQQVLKPYLVKAGAQCRVEGVRSNQRKELRIIDTLAPVMQTHRLVFDRRVIEADADLVKNAKDDRDTSYSLIYQMTRLTHDRGSLLHDDRMDSLAMAIAWLQEQAAQDQKKQSRSRHREWLEAQFEDKLGNMLLTP
;
A
#
# COMPACT_ATOMS: atom_id res chain seq x y z
N SER A 1 -27.16 -6.30 -1.12
CA SER A 1 -26.59 -7.25 -0.14
C SER A 1 -25.46 -6.59 0.62
N ASP A 2 -25.08 -7.15 1.78
CA ASP A 2 -23.94 -6.63 2.57
C ASP A 2 -22.63 -6.64 1.79
N ILE A 3 -22.47 -7.58 0.87
CA ILE A 3 -21.30 -7.69 -0.01
C ILE A 3 -21.19 -6.49 -0.97
N GLU A 4 -22.29 -6.01 -1.49
CA GLU A 4 -22.31 -4.83 -2.37
C GLU A 4 -22.09 -3.54 -1.58
N ARG A 5 -22.62 -3.49 -0.37
CA ARG A 5 -22.52 -2.31 0.49
C ARG A 5 -21.11 -2.12 1.07
N TYR A 6 -20.45 -3.23 1.43
CA TYR A 6 -19.11 -3.24 2.02
C TYR A 6 -18.12 -3.95 1.09
N PRO A 7 -17.55 -3.23 0.11
CA PRO A 7 -16.79 -3.85 -0.97
C PRO A 7 -15.40 -4.39 -0.57
N LEU A 8 -14.87 -3.96 0.58
CA LEU A 8 -13.54 -4.35 1.04
C LEU A 8 -13.67 -5.37 2.18
N ARG A 9 -13.28 -6.63 1.93
CA ARG A 9 -13.53 -7.73 2.85
C ARG A 9 -12.24 -8.38 3.34
N CYS A 10 -12.24 -8.83 4.61
CA CYS A 10 -11.15 -9.62 5.18
C CYS A 10 -10.89 -10.90 4.38
N ALA A 11 -11.94 -11.55 3.86
CA ALA A 11 -11.83 -12.77 3.09
C ALA A 11 -11.13 -12.60 1.73
N ASP A 12 -10.96 -11.38 1.24
CA ASP A 12 -10.34 -11.11 -0.06
C ASP A 12 -8.85 -10.81 0.03
N ILE A 13 -8.32 -10.49 1.20
CA ILE A 13 -6.88 -10.36 1.45
C ILE A 13 -6.27 -11.68 1.90
N MET A 14 -4.95 -11.78 1.78
CA MET A 14 -4.17 -12.84 2.40
C MET A 14 -3.32 -12.27 3.53
N VAL A 15 -3.02 -13.09 4.53
CA VAL A 15 -2.14 -12.73 5.64
C VAL A 15 -0.97 -13.70 5.70
N ALA A 16 0.25 -13.17 5.68
CA ALA A 16 1.48 -13.95 5.77
C ALA A 16 2.56 -13.15 6.50
N THR A 17 3.58 -13.82 7.01
CA THR A 17 4.76 -13.17 7.57
C THR A 17 5.82 -12.99 6.48
N ILE A 18 6.22 -11.75 6.23
CA ILE A 18 7.23 -11.39 5.24
C ILE A 18 8.47 -10.89 5.98
N ASP A 19 9.54 -11.67 5.97
CA ASP A 19 10.77 -11.34 6.66
C ASP A 19 11.88 -10.85 5.71
N GLN A 20 12.73 -11.73 5.23
CA GLN A 20 13.88 -11.36 4.40
C GLN A 20 13.62 -11.42 2.89
N HIS A 21 12.58 -12.17 2.48
CA HIS A 21 12.25 -12.37 1.09
C HIS A 21 10.77 -12.14 0.84
N VAL A 22 10.48 -11.55 -0.32
CA VAL A 22 9.11 -11.35 -0.83
C VAL A 22 8.84 -12.42 -1.89
N PRO A 23 7.72 -13.17 -1.79
CA PRO A 23 7.37 -14.14 -2.82
C PRO A 23 6.95 -13.44 -4.12
N GLU A 24 7.26 -14.05 -5.26
CA GLU A 24 6.86 -13.56 -6.58
C GLU A 24 5.44 -14.00 -6.93
N VAL A 25 5.11 -15.26 -6.63
CA VAL A 25 3.79 -15.85 -6.89
C VAL A 25 3.14 -16.20 -5.57
N VAL A 26 1.94 -15.70 -5.37
CA VAL A 26 1.10 -15.99 -4.22
C VAL A 26 -0.25 -16.47 -4.72
N THR A 27 -0.69 -17.65 -4.29
CA THR A 27 -1.97 -18.21 -4.69
C THR A 27 -2.97 -18.17 -3.54
N TYR A 28 -4.22 -17.90 -3.88
CA TYR A 28 -5.34 -17.77 -2.95
C TYR A 28 -6.33 -18.92 -3.14
N GLU A 29 -6.82 -19.45 -2.01
CA GLU A 29 -7.95 -20.36 -2.00
C GLU A 29 -8.79 -20.12 -0.74
N LYS A 30 -10.07 -19.82 -0.94
CA LYS A 30 -11.02 -19.67 0.16
C LYS A 30 -11.48 -21.06 0.63
N HIS A 31 -10.70 -21.66 1.50
CA HIS A 31 -11.01 -22.96 2.10
C HIS A 31 -10.68 -22.94 3.59
N LYS A 32 -11.46 -23.65 4.39
CA LYS A 32 -11.26 -23.74 5.87
C LYS A 32 -9.84 -24.12 6.27
N TYR A 33 -9.15 -24.90 5.45
CA TYR A 33 -7.77 -25.31 5.70
C TYR A 33 -6.79 -24.14 5.72
N TYR A 34 -7.08 -23.06 4.97
CA TYR A 34 -6.26 -21.85 4.89
C TYR A 34 -6.77 -20.73 5.79
N ALA A 35 -7.86 -20.93 6.51
CA ALA A 35 -8.39 -19.97 7.46
C ALA A 35 -7.44 -19.83 8.66
N LEU A 36 -7.20 -18.60 9.09
CA LEU A 36 -6.37 -18.28 10.26
C LEU A 36 -7.27 -18.18 11.49
N GLU A 37 -7.29 -19.23 12.31
CA GLU A 37 -8.12 -19.30 13.52
C GLU A 37 -7.47 -18.62 14.73
N ASP A 38 -6.14 -18.52 14.72
CA ASP A 38 -5.33 -17.94 15.80
C ASP A 38 -5.12 -16.42 15.70
N LEU A 39 -5.64 -15.80 14.64
CA LEU A 39 -5.50 -14.37 14.38
C LEU A 39 -6.83 -13.66 14.62
N PRO A 40 -6.90 -12.71 15.58
CA PRO A 40 -8.11 -11.97 15.86
C PRO A 40 -8.55 -11.17 14.63
N CYS A 41 -9.83 -11.23 14.30
CA CYS A 41 -10.43 -10.45 13.23
C CYS A 41 -11.55 -9.56 13.78
N VAL A 42 -11.39 -8.26 13.60
CA VAL A 42 -12.39 -7.24 13.96
C VAL A 42 -13.30 -6.89 12.78
N GLY A 43 -13.34 -7.75 11.78
CA GLY A 43 -14.26 -7.65 10.65
C GLY A 43 -15.72 -7.71 11.07
N MET A 44 -16.60 -7.54 10.11
CA MET A 44 -18.05 -7.64 10.35
C MET A 44 -18.49 -9.10 10.50
N ALA A 45 -19.65 -9.33 11.11
CA ALA A 45 -20.17 -10.68 11.39
C ALA A 45 -20.28 -11.58 10.15
N HIS A 46 -20.48 -11.00 8.96
CA HIS A 46 -20.52 -11.74 7.71
C HIS A 46 -19.14 -11.96 7.07
N ASP A 47 -18.07 -11.39 7.64
CA ASP A 47 -16.70 -11.44 7.14
C ASP A 47 -15.69 -11.59 8.30
N PRO A 48 -15.76 -12.70 9.07
CA PRO A 48 -15.02 -12.83 10.32
C PRO A 48 -13.63 -13.45 10.17
N THR A 49 -13.18 -13.78 8.96
CA THR A 49 -12.03 -14.69 8.77
C THR A 49 -10.97 -14.11 7.85
N PHE A 50 -9.71 -14.21 8.28
CA PHE A 50 -8.54 -14.04 7.43
C PHE A 50 -8.06 -15.38 6.87
N TYR A 51 -7.43 -15.35 5.69
CA TYR A 51 -6.86 -16.52 5.03
C TYR A 51 -5.37 -16.34 4.80
N ARG A 52 -4.59 -17.41 5.04
CA ARG A 52 -3.20 -17.46 4.58
C ARG A 52 -3.14 -17.84 3.11
N PRO A 53 -2.03 -17.55 2.41
CA PRO A 53 -1.82 -18.05 1.05
C PRO A 53 -1.88 -19.58 1.01
N ARG A 54 -2.42 -20.12 -0.08
CA ARG A 54 -2.31 -21.55 -0.39
C ARG A 54 -0.86 -21.92 -0.66
N GLU A 55 -0.20 -21.15 -1.54
CA GLU A 55 1.19 -21.31 -1.91
C GLU A 55 1.86 -19.96 -2.06
N MET A 56 3.14 -19.93 -1.76
CA MET A 56 4.04 -18.82 -2.03
C MET A 56 5.31 -19.37 -2.68
N THR A 57 5.64 -18.94 -3.90
CA THR A 57 6.77 -19.42 -4.67
C THR A 57 7.60 -18.29 -5.26
N GLY A 58 8.88 -18.59 -5.55
CA GLY A 58 9.85 -17.59 -5.93
C GLY A 58 10.17 -16.65 -4.74
N SER A 59 11.31 -16.04 -4.76
CA SER A 59 11.66 -15.08 -3.71
C SER A 59 12.67 -14.07 -4.22
N VAL A 60 12.50 -12.83 -3.79
CA VAL A 60 13.44 -11.75 -3.99
C VAL A 60 13.74 -11.13 -2.63
N ALA A 61 14.97 -10.65 -2.42
CA ALA A 61 15.31 -9.97 -1.19
C ALA A 61 14.41 -8.74 -0.99
N VAL A 62 13.93 -8.54 0.24
CA VAL A 62 13.04 -7.41 0.59
C VAL A 62 13.65 -6.06 0.23
N ASP A 63 14.98 -5.95 0.25
CA ASP A 63 15.73 -4.72 -0.05
C ASP A 63 15.69 -4.36 -1.54
N ASP A 64 15.44 -5.32 -2.41
CA ASP A 64 15.42 -5.15 -3.88
C ASP A 64 14.00 -4.91 -4.44
N VAL A 65 13.02 -4.88 -3.57
CA VAL A 65 11.60 -4.72 -3.94
C VAL A 65 11.17 -3.26 -3.85
N PRO A 66 10.51 -2.69 -4.88
CA PRO A 66 9.95 -1.35 -4.81
C PRO A 66 9.07 -1.17 -3.57
N THR A 67 9.37 -0.15 -2.78
CA THR A 67 8.74 0.08 -1.48
C THR A 67 8.41 1.56 -1.31
N VAL A 68 7.19 1.84 -0.90
CA VAL A 68 6.73 3.20 -0.62
C VAL A 68 6.16 3.30 0.79
N MET A 69 6.31 4.48 1.39
CA MET A 69 5.62 4.88 2.61
C MET A 69 4.68 6.02 2.26
N ALA A 70 3.39 5.82 2.40
CA ALA A 70 2.40 6.87 2.20
C ALA A 70 2.00 7.48 3.54
N LEU A 71 1.97 8.81 3.57
CA LEU A 71 1.60 9.61 4.74
C LEU A 71 0.30 10.35 4.44
N ASP A 72 -0.68 10.18 5.31
CA ASP A 72 -1.92 10.96 5.35
C ASP A 72 -1.87 11.87 6.60
N PRO A 73 -1.46 13.15 6.44
CA PRO A 73 -1.35 14.06 7.55
C PRO A 73 -2.71 14.39 8.16
N ALA A 74 -2.77 14.44 9.50
CA ALA A 74 -3.98 14.81 10.20
C ALA A 74 -4.48 16.20 9.78
N GLY A 75 -5.78 16.30 9.51
CA GLY A 75 -6.47 17.57 9.24
C GLY A 75 -6.67 18.44 10.47
N GLY A 76 -6.32 17.93 11.65
CA GLY A 76 -6.51 18.55 12.96
C GLY A 76 -7.58 17.84 13.80
N GLY A 77 -7.69 18.22 15.07
CA GLY A 77 -8.70 17.68 15.97
C GLY A 77 -8.48 16.21 16.34
N ALA A 78 -9.44 15.36 16.01
CA ALA A 78 -9.44 13.94 16.34
C ALA A 78 -8.85 13.04 15.23
N ASP A 79 -8.36 13.61 14.12
CA ASP A 79 -7.77 12.85 13.04
C ASP A 79 -6.36 12.36 13.38
N GLU A 80 -6.04 11.17 12.90
CA GLU A 80 -4.69 10.62 13.00
C GLU A 80 -3.79 11.15 11.87
N PHE A 81 -2.51 11.28 12.17
CA PHE A 81 -1.48 11.28 11.13
C PHE A 81 -1.16 9.82 10.80
N ALA A 82 -1.70 9.31 9.71
CA ALA A 82 -1.58 7.89 9.35
C ALA A 82 -0.46 7.62 8.35
N TRP A 83 0.07 6.39 8.39
CA TRP A 83 1.04 5.90 7.42
C TRP A 83 0.78 4.47 7.02
N SER A 84 1.23 4.11 5.82
CA SER A 84 1.28 2.73 5.31
C SER A 84 2.58 2.50 4.56
N VAL A 85 3.23 1.36 4.80
CA VAL A 85 4.41 0.90 4.06
C VAL A 85 4.01 -0.27 3.18
N VAL A 86 4.16 -0.12 1.87
CA VAL A 86 3.73 -1.12 0.88
C VAL A 86 4.89 -1.48 -0.04
N LYS A 87 5.09 -2.78 -0.23
CA LYS A 87 6.00 -3.34 -1.25
C LYS A 87 5.19 -3.87 -2.43
N ALA A 88 5.72 -3.72 -3.65
CA ALA A 88 5.13 -4.24 -4.87
C ALA A 88 6.08 -5.21 -5.56
N TRP A 89 5.63 -6.44 -5.80
CA TRP A 89 6.41 -7.46 -6.50
C TRP A 89 5.51 -8.51 -7.14
N GLY A 90 5.86 -8.92 -8.36
CA GLY A 90 5.13 -9.99 -9.06
C GLY A 90 3.64 -9.71 -9.29
N GLY A 91 3.24 -8.45 -9.37
CA GLY A 91 1.83 -8.04 -9.48
C GLY A 91 1.07 -8.06 -8.16
N ASN A 92 1.72 -8.38 -7.05
CA ASN A 92 1.15 -8.37 -5.70
C ASN A 92 1.62 -7.15 -4.91
N TYR A 93 0.82 -6.78 -3.91
CA TYR A 93 1.11 -5.71 -2.97
C TYR A 93 1.17 -6.28 -1.56
N TYR A 94 2.18 -5.88 -0.81
CA TYR A 94 2.45 -6.35 0.54
C TYR A 94 2.41 -5.17 1.50
N LEU A 95 1.40 -5.13 2.38
CA LEU A 95 1.33 -4.14 3.46
C LEU A 95 2.25 -4.60 4.59
N MET A 96 3.38 -3.91 4.73
CA MET A 96 4.44 -4.26 5.68
C MET A 96 4.28 -3.59 7.04
N ASP A 97 3.74 -2.38 7.06
CA ASP A 97 3.52 -1.59 8.26
C ASP A 97 2.37 -0.61 8.06
N SER A 98 1.63 -0.35 9.12
CA SER A 98 0.53 0.61 9.14
C SER A 98 0.36 1.14 10.55
N GLY A 99 0.03 2.41 10.67
CA GLY A 99 -0.23 3.01 11.96
C GLY A 99 -0.78 4.42 11.86
N GLY A 100 -0.96 5.03 13.01
CA GLY A 100 -1.43 6.40 13.14
C GLY A 100 -0.98 7.05 14.43
N LYS A 101 -0.84 8.37 14.41
CA LYS A 101 -0.45 9.19 15.53
C LYS A 101 -1.53 10.24 15.82
N LEU A 102 -2.11 10.18 17.01
CA LEU A 102 -3.02 11.20 17.53
C LEU A 102 -2.27 12.32 18.24
N GLY A 103 -2.92 13.46 18.38
CA GLY A 103 -2.44 14.56 19.21
C GLY A 103 -1.31 15.40 18.60
N GLY A 104 -1.20 15.37 17.27
CA GLY A 104 -0.17 16.12 16.55
C GLY A 104 1.17 15.40 16.44
N VAL A 105 2.05 15.96 15.64
CA VAL A 105 3.38 15.40 15.36
C VAL A 105 4.45 16.10 16.20
N ASN A 106 5.46 15.34 16.59
CA ASN A 106 6.61 15.83 17.35
C ASN A 106 7.92 15.23 16.81
N GLU A 107 9.03 15.62 17.38
CA GLU A 107 10.35 15.15 17.00
C GLU A 107 10.48 13.61 17.06
N ALA A 108 9.96 13.00 18.14
CA ALA A 108 9.98 11.55 18.31
C ALA A 108 9.22 10.83 17.19
N PHE A 109 8.12 11.39 16.72
CA PHE A 109 7.34 10.86 15.63
C PHE A 109 8.08 10.92 14.28
N TRP A 110 8.70 12.06 13.97
CA TRP A 110 9.53 12.20 12.77
C TRP A 110 10.69 11.20 12.74
N LYS A 111 11.34 11.03 13.89
CA LYS A 111 12.39 10.03 14.06
C LYS A 111 11.87 8.62 13.82
N GLN A 112 10.70 8.28 14.38
CA GLN A 112 10.05 6.98 14.16
C GLN A 112 9.75 6.72 12.69
N LEU A 113 9.23 7.71 11.96
CA LEU A 113 8.97 7.56 10.52
C LEU A 113 10.26 7.33 9.72
N ALA A 114 11.31 8.06 10.04
CA ALA A 114 12.61 7.88 9.38
C ALA A 114 13.23 6.51 9.67
N GLU A 115 13.14 6.02 10.89
CA GLU A 115 13.59 4.69 11.28
C GLU A 115 12.77 3.59 10.59
N THR A 116 11.46 3.79 10.46
CA THR A 116 10.57 2.89 9.72
C THR A 116 10.93 2.85 8.23
N ALA A 117 11.18 4.01 7.62
CA ALA A 117 11.64 4.10 6.23
C ALA A 117 12.96 3.33 6.01
N LYS A 118 13.90 3.44 6.95
CA LYS A 118 15.15 2.68 6.91
C LYS A 118 14.92 1.19 7.08
N LYS A 119 14.12 0.79 8.05
CA LYS A 119 13.83 -0.62 8.35
C LYS A 119 13.26 -1.37 7.16
N TYR A 120 12.33 -0.76 6.43
CA TYR A 120 11.65 -1.38 5.29
C TYR A 120 12.27 -1.06 3.93
N HIS A 121 13.41 -0.39 3.88
CA HIS A 121 14.08 0.01 2.63
C HIS A 121 13.18 0.80 1.69
N VAL A 122 12.46 1.78 2.25
CA VAL A 122 11.54 2.65 1.50
C VAL A 122 12.29 3.46 0.45
N ASN A 123 11.81 3.46 -0.79
CA ASN A 123 12.36 4.22 -1.90
C ASN A 123 11.73 5.61 -2.03
N GLU A 124 10.43 5.70 -1.80
CA GLU A 124 9.65 6.93 -1.89
C GLU A 124 8.77 7.11 -0.65
N ILE A 125 8.74 8.32 -0.13
CA ILE A 125 7.75 8.76 0.85
C ILE A 125 6.74 9.64 0.12
N LEU A 126 5.47 9.27 0.18
CA LEU A 126 4.37 9.98 -0.46
C LEU A 126 3.62 10.79 0.58
N VAL A 127 3.33 12.04 0.29
CA VAL A 127 2.55 12.92 1.18
C VAL A 127 1.38 13.50 0.41
N GLU A 128 0.18 13.44 0.97
CA GLU A 128 -0.96 14.16 0.40
C GLU A 128 -0.72 15.67 0.44
N SER A 129 -0.70 16.31 -0.73
CA SER A 129 -0.29 17.71 -0.89
C SER A 129 -1.42 18.62 -1.36
N ASN A 130 -2.68 18.24 -1.16
CA ASN A 130 -3.84 19.00 -1.65
C ASN A 130 -3.93 20.42 -1.07
N PHE A 131 -3.36 20.63 0.10
CA PHE A 131 -3.43 21.92 0.83
C PHE A 131 -2.08 22.65 0.95
N GLY A 132 -1.11 22.27 0.15
CA GLY A 132 0.25 22.79 0.29
C GLY A 132 1.04 22.03 1.38
N GLY A 133 2.28 22.42 1.61
CA GLY A 133 3.08 21.86 2.70
C GLY A 133 4.02 20.72 2.31
N LEU A 134 4.05 20.26 1.05
CA LEU A 134 5.04 19.28 0.60
C LEU A 134 6.47 19.74 0.93
N GLU A 135 6.80 21.00 0.67
CA GLU A 135 8.11 21.57 0.97
C GLU A 135 8.44 21.51 2.47
N VAL A 136 7.43 21.72 3.32
CA VAL A 136 7.57 21.61 4.78
C VAL A 136 7.93 20.17 5.16
N TYR A 137 7.23 19.18 4.62
CA TYR A 137 7.53 17.77 4.89
C TYR A 137 8.90 17.36 4.36
N GLN A 138 9.27 17.82 3.17
CA GLN A 138 10.61 17.60 2.62
C GLN A 138 11.69 18.17 3.52
N GLN A 139 11.50 19.40 4.01
CA GLN A 139 12.45 20.05 4.91
C GLN A 139 12.51 19.41 6.30
N VAL A 140 11.38 19.05 6.86
CA VAL A 140 11.29 18.45 8.21
C VAL A 140 11.83 17.02 8.22
N LEU A 141 11.45 16.19 7.25
CA LEU A 141 11.86 14.78 7.22
C LEU A 141 13.31 14.57 6.81
N LYS A 142 13.84 15.40 5.92
CA LYS A 142 15.20 15.22 5.38
C LYS A 142 16.29 15.03 6.42
N PRO A 143 16.40 15.85 7.48
CA PRO A 143 17.43 15.66 8.50
C PRO A 143 17.31 14.30 9.23
N TYR A 144 16.07 13.87 9.52
CA TYR A 144 15.82 12.59 10.19
C TYR A 144 16.14 11.41 9.28
N LEU A 145 15.80 11.49 8.00
CA LEU A 145 16.13 10.46 7.00
C LEU A 145 17.64 10.30 6.84
N VAL A 146 18.36 11.41 6.75
CA VAL A 146 19.83 11.39 6.69
C VAL A 146 20.44 10.77 7.94
N LYS A 147 19.98 11.17 9.13
CA LYS A 147 20.44 10.61 10.39
C LYS A 147 20.16 9.12 10.55
N ALA A 148 19.00 8.67 10.08
CA ALA A 148 18.63 7.25 10.08
C ALA A 148 19.36 6.43 9.00
N GLY A 149 19.98 7.08 8.02
CA GLY A 149 20.59 6.43 6.85
C GLY A 149 19.57 5.90 5.84
N ALA A 150 18.35 6.48 5.82
CA ALA A 150 17.32 6.15 4.86
C ALA A 150 17.54 6.95 3.56
N GLN A 151 17.67 6.24 2.44
CA GLN A 151 17.86 6.83 1.11
C GLN A 151 16.54 6.81 0.34
N CYS A 152 15.64 7.72 0.66
CA CYS A 152 14.36 7.85 0.02
C CYS A 152 14.04 9.30 -0.34
N ARG A 153 13.21 9.47 -1.37
CA ARG A 153 12.70 10.76 -1.80
C ARG A 153 11.35 11.03 -1.13
N VAL A 154 10.99 12.30 -1.01
CA VAL A 154 9.67 12.73 -0.53
C VAL A 154 8.94 13.39 -1.68
N GLU A 155 7.81 12.84 -2.07
CA GLU A 155 7.00 13.26 -3.21
C GLU A 155 5.57 13.60 -2.78
N GLY A 156 4.99 14.65 -3.39
CA GLY A 156 3.60 15.02 -3.17
C GLY A 156 2.66 14.25 -4.09
N VAL A 157 1.56 13.80 -3.53
CA VAL A 157 0.46 13.17 -4.27
C VAL A 157 -0.78 14.06 -4.18
N ARG A 158 -1.45 14.28 -5.30
CA ARG A 158 -2.70 15.06 -5.37
C ARG A 158 -3.83 14.17 -5.88
N SER A 159 -5.00 14.34 -5.30
CA SER A 159 -6.22 13.71 -5.80
C SER A 159 -7.38 14.70 -5.72
N ASN A 160 -8.18 14.73 -6.79
CA ASN A 160 -9.42 15.52 -6.86
C ASN A 160 -10.67 14.64 -6.68
N GLN A 161 -10.49 13.33 -6.58
CA GLN A 161 -11.58 12.38 -6.37
C GLN A 161 -12.00 12.38 -4.90
N ARG A 162 -13.28 12.15 -4.65
CA ARG A 162 -13.81 11.96 -3.30
C ARG A 162 -13.11 10.77 -2.62
N LYS A 163 -12.74 10.93 -1.35
CA LYS A 163 -11.86 10.02 -0.60
C LYS A 163 -12.38 8.58 -0.59
N GLU A 164 -13.64 8.37 -0.25
CA GLU A 164 -14.24 7.04 -0.17
C GLU A 164 -14.21 6.32 -1.54
N LEU A 165 -14.54 7.03 -2.61
CA LEU A 165 -14.49 6.48 -3.97
C LEU A 165 -13.06 6.15 -4.40
N ARG A 166 -12.12 7.02 -4.11
CA ARG A 166 -10.70 6.80 -4.39
C ARG A 166 -10.17 5.54 -3.72
N ILE A 167 -10.48 5.36 -2.44
CA ILE A 167 -10.06 4.19 -1.68
C ILE A 167 -10.67 2.91 -2.28
N ILE A 168 -11.98 2.90 -2.51
CA ILE A 168 -12.67 1.72 -3.04
C ILE A 168 -12.23 1.41 -4.47
N ASP A 169 -12.18 2.40 -5.35
CA ASP A 169 -11.77 2.21 -6.76
C ASP A 169 -10.34 1.68 -6.89
N THR A 170 -9.46 2.06 -5.95
CA THR A 170 -8.08 1.56 -5.92
C THR A 170 -7.99 0.15 -5.34
N LEU A 171 -8.61 -0.09 -4.18
CA LEU A 171 -8.39 -1.30 -3.40
C LEU A 171 -9.30 -2.46 -3.79
N ALA A 172 -10.56 -2.21 -4.16
CA ALA A 172 -11.50 -3.28 -4.45
C ALA A 172 -11.03 -4.21 -5.58
N PRO A 173 -10.53 -3.70 -6.73
CA PRO A 173 -10.01 -4.58 -7.78
C PRO A 173 -8.81 -5.42 -7.36
N VAL A 174 -7.90 -4.85 -6.57
CA VAL A 174 -6.71 -5.54 -6.07
C VAL A 174 -7.09 -6.62 -5.07
N MET A 175 -8.00 -6.32 -4.14
CA MET A 175 -8.47 -7.25 -3.11
C MET A 175 -9.30 -8.38 -3.72
N GLN A 176 -10.23 -8.08 -4.62
CA GLN A 176 -11.10 -9.06 -5.28
C GLN A 176 -10.32 -10.02 -6.20
N THR A 177 -9.17 -9.61 -6.70
CA THR A 177 -8.25 -10.48 -7.46
C THR A 177 -7.17 -11.11 -6.58
N HIS A 178 -7.29 -10.98 -5.27
CA HIS A 178 -6.42 -11.57 -4.24
C HIS A 178 -4.93 -11.25 -4.45
N ARG A 179 -4.65 -9.98 -4.71
CA ARG A 179 -3.28 -9.48 -4.91
C ARG A 179 -2.77 -8.62 -3.77
N LEU A 180 -3.52 -8.52 -2.67
CA LEU A 180 -3.13 -7.78 -1.47
C LEU A 180 -2.84 -8.75 -0.34
N VAL A 181 -1.60 -8.70 0.15
CA VAL A 181 -1.12 -9.48 1.29
C VAL A 181 -0.80 -8.53 2.44
N PHE A 182 -1.37 -8.79 3.60
CA PHE A 182 -0.99 -8.09 4.84
C PHE A 182 0.07 -8.88 5.58
N ASP A 183 1.14 -8.23 5.99
CA ASP A 183 2.03 -8.83 6.98
C ASP A 183 1.25 -9.11 8.27
N ARG A 184 1.43 -10.30 8.83
CA ARG A 184 0.72 -10.75 10.03
C ARG A 184 0.86 -9.75 11.19
N ARG A 185 2.03 -9.13 11.34
CA ARG A 185 2.32 -8.16 12.40
C ARG A 185 1.45 -6.91 12.31
N VAL A 186 1.05 -6.51 11.11
CA VAL A 186 0.08 -5.41 10.91
C VAL A 186 -1.28 -5.75 11.53
N ILE A 187 -1.76 -6.96 11.29
CA ILE A 187 -3.03 -7.43 11.85
C ILE A 187 -2.95 -7.57 13.37
N GLU A 188 -1.86 -8.11 13.89
CA GLU A 188 -1.65 -8.26 15.34
C GLU A 188 -1.62 -6.90 16.04
N ALA A 189 -0.92 -5.91 15.50
CA ALA A 189 -0.88 -4.55 16.05
C ALA A 189 -2.25 -3.86 16.00
N ASP A 190 -3.00 -4.05 14.91
CA ASP A 190 -4.35 -3.53 14.76
C ASP A 190 -5.33 -4.18 15.75
N ALA A 191 -5.20 -5.48 15.98
CA ALA A 191 -5.98 -6.20 16.99
C ALA A 191 -5.67 -5.73 18.40
N ASP A 192 -4.41 -5.42 18.72
CA ASP A 192 -4.01 -4.86 20.01
C ASP A 192 -4.61 -3.46 20.23
N LEU A 193 -4.68 -2.63 19.18
CA LEU A 193 -5.36 -1.34 19.24
C LEU A 193 -6.83 -1.53 19.65
N VAL A 194 -7.54 -2.45 19.01
CA VAL A 194 -8.95 -2.73 19.31
C VAL A 194 -9.13 -3.29 20.72
N LYS A 195 -8.25 -4.20 21.13
CA LYS A 195 -8.27 -4.79 22.49
C LYS A 195 -8.09 -3.73 23.58
N ASN A 196 -7.28 -2.70 23.33
CA ASN A 196 -7.00 -1.62 24.26
C ASN A 196 -7.94 -0.42 24.11
N ALA A 197 -8.86 -0.46 23.15
CA ALA A 197 -9.85 0.58 22.93
C ALA A 197 -10.79 0.72 24.15
N LYS A 198 -11.07 1.96 24.52
CA LYS A 198 -11.95 2.27 25.66
C LYS A 198 -13.41 2.34 25.24
N ASP A 199 -13.65 2.69 23.98
CA ASP A 199 -14.99 2.86 23.38
C ASP A 199 -14.95 2.63 21.88
N ASP A 200 -16.11 2.75 21.24
CA ASP A 200 -16.26 2.58 19.78
C ASP A 200 -15.46 3.63 18.98
N ARG A 201 -15.22 4.80 19.55
CA ARG A 201 -14.43 5.86 18.93
C ARG A 201 -12.97 5.45 18.78
N ASP A 202 -12.39 4.89 19.83
CA ASP A 202 -11.02 4.35 19.79
C ASP A 202 -10.92 3.21 18.77
N THR A 203 -11.93 2.33 18.70
CA THR A 203 -11.99 1.23 17.74
C THR A 203 -12.01 1.73 16.30
N SER A 204 -12.59 2.89 16.02
CA SER A 204 -12.70 3.45 14.67
C SER A 204 -11.36 3.87 14.04
N TYR A 205 -10.27 3.90 14.81
CA TYR A 205 -8.91 4.08 14.29
C TYR A 205 -8.29 2.79 13.75
N SER A 206 -8.88 1.62 14.02
CA SER A 206 -8.40 0.34 13.51
C SER A 206 -8.46 0.29 11.97
N LEU A 207 -7.37 -0.16 11.36
CA LEU A 207 -7.28 -0.38 9.91
C LEU A 207 -8.36 -1.34 9.41
N ILE A 208 -8.54 -2.47 10.09
CA ILE A 208 -9.52 -3.50 9.70
C ILE A 208 -10.96 -3.00 9.93
N TYR A 209 -11.19 -2.23 10.98
CA TYR A 209 -12.47 -1.56 11.19
C TYR A 209 -12.79 -0.62 10.01
N GLN A 210 -11.87 0.24 9.63
CA GLN A 210 -12.03 1.16 8.51
C GLN A 210 -12.25 0.40 7.18
N MET A 211 -11.43 -0.62 6.91
CA MET A 211 -11.52 -1.43 5.70
C MET A 211 -12.92 -2.06 5.54
N THR A 212 -13.38 -2.76 6.56
CA THR A 212 -14.60 -3.58 6.48
C THR A 212 -15.90 -2.78 6.55
N ARG A 213 -15.84 -1.52 6.97
CA ARG A 213 -17.03 -0.65 7.14
C ARG A 213 -17.11 0.51 6.16
N LEU A 214 -16.09 0.67 5.31
CA LEU A 214 -16.11 1.69 4.26
C LEU A 214 -17.18 1.35 3.21
N THR A 215 -17.99 2.34 2.87
CA THR A 215 -18.99 2.27 1.81
C THR A 215 -18.78 3.39 0.80
N HIS A 216 -19.51 3.36 -0.31
CA HIS A 216 -19.50 4.42 -1.32
C HIS A 216 -20.14 5.74 -0.83
N ASP A 217 -20.81 5.70 0.31
CA ASP A 217 -21.48 6.87 0.86
C ASP A 217 -20.45 7.86 1.45
N ARG A 218 -20.69 9.15 1.21
CA ARG A 218 -19.84 10.19 1.78
C ARG A 218 -19.92 10.19 3.30
N GLY A 219 -18.75 10.21 3.96
CA GLY A 219 -18.68 10.22 5.42
C GLY A 219 -19.18 8.94 6.06
N SER A 220 -19.04 7.80 5.35
CA SER A 220 -19.42 6.49 5.87
C SER A 220 -18.62 6.05 7.10
N LEU A 221 -17.44 6.61 7.28
CA LEU A 221 -16.56 6.38 8.43
C LEU A 221 -16.26 7.66 9.18
N LEU A 222 -16.07 7.54 10.50
CA LEU A 222 -15.58 8.64 11.33
C LEU A 222 -14.10 8.94 11.02
N HIS A 223 -13.30 7.90 10.83
CA HIS A 223 -11.90 7.96 10.47
C HIS A 223 -11.61 6.98 9.35
N ASP A 224 -10.87 7.40 8.33
CA ASP A 224 -10.48 6.59 7.16
C ASP A 224 -9.00 6.76 6.80
N ASP A 225 -8.23 7.43 7.63
CA ASP A 225 -6.87 7.90 7.33
C ASP A 225 -5.89 6.75 7.06
N ARG A 226 -6.01 5.63 7.79
CA ARG A 226 -5.16 4.44 7.57
C ARG A 226 -5.47 3.77 6.24
N MET A 227 -6.74 3.67 5.88
CA MET A 227 -7.15 3.12 4.57
C MET A 227 -6.78 4.05 3.43
N ASP A 228 -6.86 5.36 3.63
CA ASP A 228 -6.46 6.32 2.61
C ASP A 228 -4.95 6.27 2.35
N SER A 229 -4.14 6.16 3.39
CA SER A 229 -2.68 5.98 3.22
C SER A 229 -2.33 4.69 2.46
N LEU A 230 -3.04 3.59 2.71
CA LEU A 230 -2.87 2.33 1.97
C LEU A 230 -3.26 2.49 0.49
N ALA A 231 -4.41 3.09 0.22
CA ALA A 231 -4.87 3.34 -1.14
C ALA A 231 -3.91 4.25 -1.92
N MET A 232 -3.39 5.30 -1.28
CA MET A 232 -2.40 6.21 -1.86
C MET A 232 -1.13 5.46 -2.28
N ALA A 233 -0.60 4.59 -1.41
CA ALA A 233 0.58 3.78 -1.70
C ALA A 233 0.36 2.86 -2.91
N ILE A 234 -0.75 2.13 -2.94
CA ILE A 234 -1.06 1.19 -4.03
C ILE A 234 -1.32 1.93 -5.34
N ALA A 235 -2.09 3.02 -5.32
CA ALA A 235 -2.36 3.82 -6.53
C ALA A 235 -1.07 4.34 -7.16
N TRP A 236 -0.14 4.85 -6.35
CA TRP A 236 1.16 5.33 -6.84
C TRP A 236 1.99 4.19 -7.44
N LEU A 237 2.05 3.03 -6.79
CA LEU A 237 2.77 1.86 -7.30
C LEU A 237 2.17 1.35 -8.63
N GLN A 238 0.85 1.35 -8.76
CA GLN A 238 0.16 1.01 -10.02
C GLN A 238 0.52 1.97 -11.14
N GLU A 239 0.57 3.27 -10.87
CA GLU A 239 0.93 4.29 -11.85
C GLU A 239 2.38 4.14 -12.31
N GLN A 240 3.32 3.89 -11.39
CA GLN A 240 4.72 3.63 -11.72
C GLN A 240 4.87 2.39 -12.61
N ALA A 241 4.21 1.29 -12.29
CA ALA A 241 4.23 0.07 -13.09
C ALA A 241 3.68 0.31 -14.52
N ALA A 242 2.61 1.08 -14.66
CA ALA A 242 2.04 1.44 -15.96
C ALA A 242 3.00 2.32 -16.79
N GLN A 243 3.70 3.25 -16.16
CA GLN A 243 4.70 4.10 -16.83
C GLN A 243 5.90 3.26 -17.31
N ASP A 244 6.39 2.32 -16.51
CA ASP A 244 7.50 1.45 -16.87
C ASP A 244 7.14 0.53 -18.02
N GLN A 245 5.93 -0.03 -18.04
CA GLN A 245 5.44 -0.82 -19.18
C GLN A 245 5.38 -0.01 -20.47
N LYS A 246 4.92 1.25 -20.41
CA LYS A 246 4.91 2.15 -21.57
C LYS A 246 6.33 2.45 -22.07
N LYS A 247 7.26 2.70 -21.17
CA LYS A 247 8.68 2.94 -21.54
C LYS A 247 9.28 1.71 -22.23
N GLN A 248 9.10 0.52 -21.65
CA GLN A 248 9.58 -0.74 -22.22
C GLN A 248 8.96 -1.03 -23.59
N SER A 249 7.67 -0.79 -23.76
CA SER A 249 6.98 -0.96 -25.04
C SER A 249 7.54 -0.02 -26.11
N ARG A 250 7.78 1.26 -25.76
CA ARG A 250 8.39 2.23 -26.67
C ARG A 250 9.83 1.87 -27.04
N SER A 251 10.63 1.38 -26.08
CA SER A 251 12.00 0.92 -26.34
C SER A 251 12.01 -0.25 -27.32
N ARG A 252 11.19 -1.29 -27.05
CA ARG A 252 11.07 -2.45 -27.95
C ARG A 252 10.59 -2.06 -29.35
N HIS A 253 9.66 -1.12 -29.46
CA HIS A 253 9.18 -0.65 -30.75
C HIS A 253 10.27 0.11 -31.51
N ARG A 254 11.06 0.92 -30.82
CA ARG A 254 12.22 1.63 -31.40
C ARG A 254 13.26 0.63 -31.90
N GLU A 255 13.67 -0.33 -31.07
CA GLU A 255 14.62 -1.38 -31.45
C GLU A 255 14.14 -2.18 -32.65
N TRP A 256 12.85 -2.51 -32.71
CA TRP A 256 12.24 -3.17 -33.86
C TRP A 256 12.30 -2.30 -35.13
N LEU A 257 12.03 -0.99 -35.03
CA LEU A 257 12.15 -0.05 -36.16
C LEU A 257 13.59 0.07 -36.64
N GLU A 258 14.54 0.17 -35.72
CA GLU A 258 15.97 0.24 -36.04
C GLU A 258 16.44 -1.03 -36.77
N ALA A 259 16.05 -2.21 -36.28
CA ALA A 259 16.36 -3.47 -36.93
C ALA A 259 15.75 -3.57 -38.34
N GLN A 260 14.50 -3.10 -38.55
CA GLN A 260 13.86 -3.04 -39.88
C GLN A 260 14.59 -2.08 -40.82
N PHE A 261 15.10 -0.99 -40.29
CA PHE A 261 15.84 -0.01 -41.09
C PHE A 261 17.20 -0.54 -41.54
N GLU A 262 17.92 -1.22 -40.63
CA GLU A 262 19.21 -1.87 -40.94
C GLU A 262 19.04 -2.99 -41.97
N ASP A 263 17.99 -3.83 -41.86
CA ASP A 263 17.70 -4.89 -42.81
C ASP A 263 17.40 -4.32 -44.22
N LYS A 264 16.61 -3.23 -44.31
CA LYS A 264 16.34 -2.56 -45.57
C LYS A 264 17.58 -1.93 -46.20
N LEU A 265 18.44 -1.29 -45.38
CA LEU A 265 19.71 -0.72 -45.86
C LEU A 265 20.65 -1.83 -46.32
N GLY A 266 20.77 -2.92 -45.60
CA GLY A 266 21.56 -4.08 -45.97
C GLY A 266 21.12 -4.67 -47.31
N ASN A 267 19.82 -4.81 -47.52
CA ASN A 267 19.23 -5.33 -48.77
C ASN A 267 19.40 -4.35 -49.95
N MET A 268 19.38 -3.03 -49.73
CA MET A 268 19.65 -2.02 -50.78
C MET A 268 21.11 -1.99 -51.22
N LEU A 269 22.05 -2.34 -50.33
CA LEU A 269 23.49 -2.37 -50.64
C LEU A 269 23.92 -3.67 -51.32
N LEU A 270 23.08 -4.73 -51.28
CA LEU A 270 23.35 -6.03 -51.88
C LEU A 270 22.70 -6.19 -53.28
N THR A 271 21.91 -5.25 -53.76
CA THR A 271 21.36 -5.28 -55.13
C THR A 271 22.35 -4.59 -56.10
N PRO A 272 22.88 -5.33 -57.08
CA PRO A 272 23.82 -4.79 -58.07
C PRO A 272 23.19 -3.77 -59.02
#